data_e1bc08d55f378e7c35b8648839559961
#
_entry.id   e1bc08d55f378e7c35b8648839559961
#
_cell.length_a   1.000
_cell.length_b   1.000
_cell.length_c   1.000
_cell.angle_alpha   90.00
_cell.angle_beta   90.00
_cell.angle_gamma   90.00
#
_symmetry.space_group_name_H-M   'P 1'
#
loop_
_entity.id
_entity.type
_entity.pdbx_description
1 polymer ?
#
loop_
_entity_poly.entity_id
_entity_poly.type
_entity_poly.pdbx_seq_one_letter_code
_entity_poly.pdbx_strand_id
1 'polypeptide(L)'
;MAGTLYLCATPIGNLEDMTFRVIRTLKEVDLIAAEDTRNSIKLLNHFEIKTPMTSYHEYNKIEKGHVLVDKLLTGMNIALITDAGTPGISDPGEELVKMCYEAGITVTSLPGAAACITALTLSGLSTRRFAFEAFLPTDKKERQAVLGELVDETRTMIVYEAPHRLVRTLRELGEVLGGDRHLTVCRELTKKHETAFRTTFAEAVSYYESNDPKGECVLVIEGKSRESILQEERAKWEEMTVQEHMDYYMNQGIDKKEAMKKVAKDRGVGKRDIYKELL
;
A
#
# COMPACT_ATOMS: atom_id res chain seq x y z
N MET A 1 -36.89 1.70 5.75
CA MET A 1 -35.55 1.26 6.22
C MET A 1 -34.56 1.87 5.22
N ALA A 2 -33.40 2.28 5.69
CA ALA A 2 -32.32 2.73 4.77
C ALA A 2 -31.91 1.58 3.85
N GLY A 3 -31.46 1.90 2.65
CA GLY A 3 -30.85 0.95 1.72
C GLY A 3 -29.42 0.57 2.13
N THR A 4 -28.72 -0.14 1.25
CA THR A 4 -27.36 -0.64 1.49
C THR A 4 -26.42 -0.09 0.43
N LEU A 5 -25.22 0.35 0.84
CA LEU A 5 -24.11 0.64 -0.04
C LEU A 5 -23.31 -0.64 -0.29
N TYR A 6 -23.13 -1.01 -1.57
CA TYR A 6 -22.38 -2.17 -2.01
C TYR A 6 -21.08 -1.70 -2.69
N LEU A 7 -19.93 -2.01 -2.12
CA LEU A 7 -18.63 -1.81 -2.78
C LEU A 7 -18.40 -3.00 -3.72
N CYS A 8 -18.41 -2.75 -5.01
CA CYS A 8 -18.38 -3.78 -6.04
C CYS A 8 -17.04 -3.72 -6.79
N ALA A 9 -16.17 -4.70 -6.57
CA ALA A 9 -14.89 -4.77 -7.26
C ALA A 9 -15.08 -4.99 -8.76
N THR A 10 -14.37 -4.20 -9.58
CA THR A 10 -14.29 -4.33 -11.02
C THR A 10 -12.99 -5.00 -11.45
N PRO A 11 -12.89 -5.51 -12.68
CA PRO A 11 -11.65 -6.12 -13.17
C PRO A 11 -10.48 -5.13 -13.21
N ILE A 12 -9.27 -5.63 -12.98
CA ILE A 12 -8.02 -4.84 -13.10
C ILE A 12 -7.32 -5.05 -14.45
N GLY A 13 -7.98 -5.74 -15.38
CA GLY A 13 -7.42 -5.99 -16.71
C GLY A 13 -8.03 -7.17 -17.45
N ASN A 14 -8.70 -8.09 -16.74
CA ASN A 14 -9.35 -9.27 -17.32
C ASN A 14 -10.81 -9.32 -16.89
N LEU A 15 -11.72 -9.32 -17.86
CA LEU A 15 -13.17 -9.35 -17.60
C LEU A 15 -13.63 -10.65 -16.91
N GLU A 16 -12.87 -11.73 -17.02
CA GLU A 16 -13.17 -13.01 -16.35
C GLU A 16 -12.99 -12.95 -14.83
N ASP A 17 -12.28 -11.92 -14.32
CA ASP A 17 -12.12 -11.69 -12.88
C ASP A 17 -13.37 -11.07 -12.22
N MET A 18 -14.41 -10.77 -13.01
CA MET A 18 -15.69 -10.27 -12.52
C MET A 18 -16.47 -11.37 -11.81
N THR A 19 -16.76 -11.19 -10.53
CA THR A 19 -17.48 -12.24 -9.79
C THR A 19 -18.97 -12.29 -10.14
N PHE A 20 -19.55 -13.49 -10.14
CA PHE A 20 -21.00 -13.67 -10.32
C PHE A 20 -21.83 -12.86 -9.33
N ARG A 21 -21.35 -12.72 -8.10
CA ARG A 21 -22.02 -11.94 -7.06
C ARG A 21 -22.04 -10.46 -7.38
N VAL A 22 -20.94 -9.90 -7.88
CA VAL A 22 -20.86 -8.50 -8.29
C VAL A 22 -21.79 -8.25 -9.48
N ILE A 23 -21.77 -9.10 -10.52
CA ILE A 23 -22.65 -8.97 -11.70
C ILE A 23 -24.12 -8.96 -11.25
N ARG A 24 -24.53 -9.91 -10.39
CA ARG A 24 -25.87 -9.95 -9.86
C ARG A 24 -26.23 -8.68 -9.08
N THR A 25 -25.38 -8.26 -8.15
CA THR A 25 -25.63 -7.06 -7.34
C THR A 25 -25.77 -5.81 -8.20
N LEU A 26 -24.91 -5.63 -9.21
CA LEU A 26 -25.00 -4.50 -10.16
C LEU A 26 -26.30 -4.52 -10.97
N LYS A 27 -26.91 -5.68 -11.21
CA LYS A 27 -28.23 -5.81 -11.88
C LYS A 27 -29.41 -5.53 -10.94
N GLU A 28 -29.23 -5.73 -9.65
CA GLU A 28 -30.31 -5.67 -8.64
C GLU A 28 -30.40 -4.32 -7.91
N VAL A 29 -29.31 -3.54 -7.83
CA VAL A 29 -29.32 -2.23 -7.17
C VAL A 29 -30.08 -1.18 -7.97
N ASP A 30 -30.53 -0.12 -7.28
CA ASP A 30 -31.29 0.98 -7.89
C ASP A 30 -30.41 1.97 -8.62
N LEU A 31 -29.13 2.08 -8.23
CA LEU A 31 -28.18 3.05 -8.81
C LEU A 31 -26.75 2.51 -8.71
N ILE A 32 -25.95 2.80 -9.72
CA ILE A 32 -24.52 2.57 -9.71
C ILE A 32 -23.80 3.92 -9.64
N ALA A 33 -22.96 4.14 -8.63
CA ALA A 33 -22.02 5.25 -8.53
C ALA A 33 -20.67 4.78 -9.10
N ALA A 34 -20.15 5.46 -10.13
CA ALA A 34 -18.96 5.08 -10.86
C ALA A 34 -17.95 6.24 -10.94
N GLU A 35 -16.67 5.93 -10.88
CA GLU A 35 -15.60 6.93 -10.95
C GLU A 35 -15.57 7.61 -12.33
N ASP A 36 -15.41 6.85 -13.40
CA ASP A 36 -15.61 7.34 -14.77
C ASP A 36 -16.74 6.57 -15.47
N THR A 37 -17.85 7.23 -15.65
CA THR A 37 -19.04 6.64 -16.31
C THR A 37 -18.78 6.24 -17.75
N ARG A 38 -17.83 6.87 -18.45
CA ARG A 38 -17.47 6.56 -19.86
C ARG A 38 -16.71 5.23 -19.97
N ASN A 39 -15.91 4.90 -18.97
CA ASN A 39 -15.22 3.63 -18.88
C ASN A 39 -16.16 2.54 -18.38
N SER A 40 -16.89 2.82 -17.31
CA SER A 40 -17.79 1.88 -16.66
C SER A 40 -18.92 1.41 -17.57
N ILE A 41 -19.44 2.26 -18.48
CA ILE A 41 -20.51 1.85 -19.41
C ILE A 41 -20.10 0.68 -20.32
N LYS A 42 -18.82 0.58 -20.68
CA LYS A 42 -18.31 -0.54 -21.50
C LYS A 42 -18.37 -1.85 -20.74
N LEU A 43 -17.99 -1.82 -19.45
CA LEU A 43 -18.08 -2.97 -18.54
C LEU A 43 -19.53 -3.39 -18.33
N LEU A 44 -20.41 -2.44 -18.01
CA LEU A 44 -21.83 -2.71 -17.77
C LEU A 44 -22.50 -3.30 -19.00
N ASN A 45 -22.22 -2.76 -20.19
CA ASN A 45 -22.74 -3.29 -21.46
C ASN A 45 -22.27 -4.73 -21.73
N HIS A 46 -20.99 -5.03 -21.44
CA HIS A 46 -20.45 -6.39 -21.63
C HIS A 46 -21.22 -7.44 -20.82
N PHE A 47 -21.62 -7.09 -19.57
CA PHE A 47 -22.37 -8.00 -18.68
C PHE A 47 -23.89 -7.80 -18.75
N GLU A 48 -24.38 -7.02 -19.73
CA GLU A 48 -25.81 -6.73 -19.90
C GLU A 48 -26.48 -6.14 -18.66
N ILE A 49 -25.75 -5.22 -17.95
CA ILE A 49 -26.24 -4.50 -16.80
C ILE A 49 -26.86 -3.19 -17.27
N LYS A 50 -28.15 -2.99 -16.96
CA LYS A 50 -28.95 -1.82 -17.41
C LYS A 50 -29.25 -0.84 -16.28
N THR A 51 -28.72 -1.06 -15.10
CA THR A 51 -28.92 -0.23 -13.91
C THR A 51 -28.45 1.20 -14.19
N PRO A 52 -29.23 2.23 -13.81
CA PRO A 52 -28.84 3.63 -13.97
C PRO A 52 -27.50 3.92 -13.29
N MET A 53 -26.71 4.80 -13.90
CA MET A 53 -25.38 5.13 -13.41
C MET A 53 -25.25 6.64 -13.18
N THR A 54 -24.45 7.01 -12.18
CA THR A 54 -24.06 8.41 -11.87
C THR A 54 -22.57 8.48 -11.60
N SER A 55 -21.95 9.65 -11.83
CA SER A 55 -20.52 9.84 -11.51
C SER A 55 -20.30 10.07 -10.01
N TYR A 56 -19.22 9.49 -9.48
CA TYR A 56 -18.69 9.74 -8.15
C TYR A 56 -17.16 9.63 -8.18
N HIS A 57 -16.46 10.76 -8.17
CA HIS A 57 -15.01 10.85 -8.36
C HIS A 57 -14.40 11.89 -7.41
N GLU A 58 -13.08 11.96 -7.35
CA GLU A 58 -12.30 12.79 -6.43
C GLU A 58 -12.79 14.25 -6.37
N TYR A 59 -13.12 14.85 -7.53
CA TYR A 59 -13.51 16.27 -7.62
C TYR A 59 -14.97 16.56 -7.19
N ASN A 60 -15.81 15.54 -7.04
CA ASN A 60 -17.20 15.72 -6.61
C ASN A 60 -17.57 14.92 -5.36
N LYS A 61 -16.62 14.21 -4.74
CA LYS A 61 -16.87 13.23 -3.69
C LYS A 61 -17.67 13.76 -2.50
N ILE A 62 -17.48 15.02 -2.10
CA ILE A 62 -18.21 15.60 -0.96
C ILE A 62 -19.65 15.89 -1.32
N GLU A 63 -19.88 16.73 -2.34
CA GLU A 63 -21.24 17.13 -2.74
C GLU A 63 -22.07 15.91 -3.19
N LYS A 64 -21.47 15.08 -4.06
CA LYS A 64 -22.13 13.90 -4.57
C LYS A 64 -22.32 12.81 -3.51
N GLY A 65 -21.39 12.72 -2.55
CA GLY A 65 -21.49 11.82 -1.40
C GLY A 65 -22.75 12.11 -0.59
N HIS A 66 -23.05 13.36 -0.24
CA HIS A 66 -24.29 13.72 0.43
C HIS A 66 -25.53 13.32 -0.36
N VAL A 67 -25.55 13.56 -1.66
CA VAL A 67 -26.68 13.15 -2.54
C VAL A 67 -26.87 11.62 -2.53
N LEU A 68 -25.78 10.85 -2.53
CA LEU A 68 -25.86 9.39 -2.48
C LEU A 68 -26.34 8.90 -1.11
N VAL A 69 -25.85 9.48 -0.03
CA VAL A 69 -26.30 9.19 1.34
C VAL A 69 -27.80 9.49 1.50
N ASP A 70 -28.31 10.62 1.01
CA ASP A 70 -29.74 10.93 1.05
C ASP A 70 -30.57 9.88 0.31
N LYS A 71 -30.12 9.42 -0.87
CA LYS A 71 -30.77 8.34 -1.61
C LYS A 71 -30.79 7.02 -0.84
N LEU A 72 -29.68 6.66 -0.22
CA LEU A 72 -29.59 5.47 0.63
C LEU A 72 -30.55 5.58 1.82
N LEU A 73 -30.66 6.73 2.45
CA LEU A 73 -31.62 6.97 3.57
C LEU A 73 -33.07 6.83 3.13
N THR A 74 -33.41 7.12 1.86
CA THR A 74 -34.77 6.89 1.32
C THR A 74 -35.06 5.41 1.00
N GLY A 75 -34.07 4.51 1.16
CA GLY A 75 -34.23 3.08 0.96
C GLY A 75 -33.64 2.54 -0.36
N MET A 76 -33.02 3.40 -1.18
CA MET A 76 -32.33 2.94 -2.40
C MET A 76 -31.09 2.12 -2.06
N ASN A 77 -30.86 1.03 -2.78
CA ASN A 77 -29.62 0.30 -2.78
C ASN A 77 -28.67 0.86 -3.83
N ILE A 78 -27.43 1.13 -3.45
CA ILE A 78 -26.44 1.75 -4.36
C ILE A 78 -25.19 0.88 -4.42
N ALA A 79 -24.70 0.61 -5.63
CA ALA A 79 -23.39 0.01 -5.84
C ALA A 79 -22.37 1.10 -6.16
N LEU A 80 -21.22 1.05 -5.49
CA LEU A 80 -20.04 1.85 -5.85
C LEU A 80 -19.07 0.98 -6.62
N ILE A 81 -18.61 1.47 -7.77
CA ILE A 81 -17.55 0.88 -8.59
C ILE A 81 -16.49 1.92 -8.91
N THR A 82 -15.26 1.49 -9.11
CA THR A 82 -14.12 2.28 -9.58
C THR A 82 -13.72 1.88 -10.98
N ASP A 83 -12.80 2.59 -11.60
CA ASP A 83 -12.29 2.26 -12.93
C ASP A 83 -11.62 0.89 -12.96
N ALA A 84 -10.94 0.48 -11.87
CA ALA A 84 -10.32 -0.83 -11.77
C ALA A 84 -10.16 -1.26 -10.31
N GLY A 85 -10.54 -2.48 -10.00
CA GLY A 85 -10.29 -3.12 -8.70
C GLY A 85 -11.38 -2.87 -7.66
N THR A 86 -11.01 -2.99 -6.41
CA THR A 86 -11.90 -2.91 -5.24
C THR A 86 -12.06 -1.46 -4.80
N PRO A 87 -13.29 -0.91 -4.75
CA PRO A 87 -13.56 0.45 -4.30
C PRO A 87 -13.15 0.69 -2.84
N GLY A 88 -12.71 1.91 -2.52
CA GLY A 88 -12.23 2.30 -1.20
C GLY A 88 -10.76 1.98 -0.93
N ILE A 89 -10.02 1.59 -1.99
CA ILE A 89 -8.58 1.37 -1.93
C ILE A 89 -7.89 2.31 -2.90
N SER A 90 -7.37 3.43 -2.39
CA SER A 90 -6.71 4.48 -3.20
C SER A 90 -7.65 5.20 -4.18
N ASP A 91 -8.92 5.35 -3.81
CA ASP A 91 -9.96 6.02 -4.56
C ASP A 91 -10.94 6.74 -3.61
N PRO A 92 -11.84 7.63 -4.13
CA PRO A 92 -12.76 8.40 -3.29
C PRO A 92 -13.83 7.57 -2.57
N GLY A 93 -13.89 6.26 -2.76
CA GLY A 93 -14.84 5.37 -2.11
C GLY A 93 -14.74 5.37 -0.59
N GLU A 94 -13.53 5.58 -0.05
CA GLU A 94 -13.28 5.72 1.39
C GLU A 94 -14.17 6.78 2.02
N GLU A 95 -14.29 7.96 1.40
CA GLU A 95 -15.10 9.07 1.92
C GLU A 95 -16.60 8.72 1.93
N LEU A 96 -17.10 8.06 0.89
CA LEU A 96 -18.52 7.63 0.85
C LEU A 96 -18.82 6.59 1.93
N VAL A 97 -17.91 5.66 2.16
CA VAL A 97 -18.03 4.66 3.24
C VAL A 97 -18.11 5.35 4.59
N LYS A 98 -17.24 6.33 4.85
CA LYS A 98 -17.26 7.12 6.08
C LYS A 98 -18.57 7.85 6.28
N MET A 99 -19.05 8.57 5.25
CA MET A 99 -20.36 9.26 5.29
C MET A 99 -21.51 8.28 5.57
N CYS A 100 -21.49 7.08 4.98
CA CYS A 100 -22.50 6.07 5.23
C CYS A 100 -22.48 5.57 6.69
N TYR A 101 -21.30 5.35 7.27
CA TYR A 101 -21.19 4.96 8.68
C TYR A 101 -21.71 6.07 9.61
N GLU A 102 -21.38 7.32 9.34
CA GLU A 102 -21.88 8.48 10.11
C GLU A 102 -23.41 8.61 10.05
N ALA A 103 -24.00 8.23 8.91
CA ALA A 103 -25.46 8.20 8.71
C ALA A 103 -26.17 6.93 9.17
N GLY A 104 -25.45 5.94 9.73
CA GLY A 104 -26.03 4.67 10.17
C GLY A 104 -26.49 3.74 9.03
N ILE A 105 -25.92 3.91 7.83
CA ILE A 105 -26.24 3.14 6.63
C ILE A 105 -25.38 1.88 6.58
N THR A 106 -26.00 0.75 6.24
CA THR A 106 -25.30 -0.50 6.04
C THR A 106 -24.38 -0.42 4.82
N VAL A 107 -23.11 -0.78 5.01
CA VAL A 107 -22.11 -0.91 3.94
C VAL A 107 -21.64 -2.35 3.87
N THR A 108 -21.53 -2.91 2.67
CA THR A 108 -20.94 -4.24 2.44
C THR A 108 -20.00 -4.22 1.26
N SER A 109 -18.84 -4.88 1.38
CA SER A 109 -17.87 -5.01 0.31
C SER A 109 -17.92 -6.41 -0.30
N LEU A 110 -18.01 -6.48 -1.61
CA LEU A 110 -18.00 -7.71 -2.37
C LEU A 110 -16.56 -8.05 -2.76
N PRO A 111 -16.02 -9.22 -2.33
CA PRO A 111 -14.67 -9.64 -2.72
C PRO A 111 -14.48 -9.66 -4.24
N GLY A 112 -13.33 -9.24 -4.70
CA GLY A 112 -12.97 -9.25 -6.11
C GLY A 112 -11.51 -8.84 -6.34
N ALA A 113 -11.21 -8.43 -7.56
CA ALA A 113 -9.85 -8.07 -7.97
C ALA A 113 -9.28 -6.90 -7.16
N ALA A 114 -8.02 -7.05 -6.74
CA ALA A 114 -7.25 -6.00 -6.07
C ALA A 114 -5.78 -6.12 -6.51
N ALA A 115 -5.27 -5.09 -7.21
CA ALA A 115 -3.92 -5.13 -7.78
C ALA A 115 -2.83 -5.31 -6.73
N CYS A 116 -2.97 -4.68 -5.55
CA CYS A 116 -2.01 -4.80 -4.44
C CYS A 116 -1.90 -6.24 -3.92
N ILE A 117 -3.02 -6.95 -3.76
CA ILE A 117 -3.04 -8.34 -3.29
C ILE A 117 -2.53 -9.29 -4.37
N THR A 118 -2.94 -9.08 -5.63
CA THR A 118 -2.46 -9.88 -6.76
C THR A 118 -0.93 -9.75 -6.91
N ALA A 119 -0.39 -8.53 -6.87
CA ALA A 119 1.04 -8.30 -6.91
C ALA A 119 1.77 -8.93 -5.72
N LEU A 120 1.25 -8.77 -4.50
CA LEU A 120 1.84 -9.33 -3.29
C LEU A 120 1.97 -10.86 -3.39
N THR A 121 0.93 -11.55 -3.87
CA THR A 121 0.97 -13.01 -4.01
C THR A 121 1.93 -13.49 -5.10
N LEU A 122 2.17 -12.68 -6.14
CA LEU A 122 3.13 -12.96 -7.21
C LEU A 122 4.58 -12.63 -6.84
N SER A 123 4.80 -11.75 -5.86
CA SER A 123 6.11 -11.19 -5.54
C SER A 123 7.13 -12.23 -5.04
N GLY A 124 6.67 -13.25 -4.33
CA GLY A 124 7.52 -14.19 -3.60
C GLY A 124 8.11 -13.62 -2.30
N LEU A 125 7.73 -12.38 -1.92
CA LEU A 125 8.09 -11.75 -0.66
C LEU A 125 7.13 -12.16 0.47
N SER A 126 7.45 -11.80 1.72
CA SER A 126 6.64 -12.17 2.87
C SER A 126 5.24 -11.53 2.79
N THR A 127 4.21 -12.37 2.87
CA THR A 127 2.80 -11.94 2.87
C THR A 127 2.18 -11.83 4.27
N ARG A 128 2.93 -12.26 5.31
CA ARG A 128 2.40 -12.32 6.68
C ARG A 128 2.07 -10.94 7.25
N ARG A 129 2.91 -9.97 6.96
CA ARG A 129 2.74 -8.58 7.36
C ARG A 129 3.17 -7.70 6.19
N PHE A 130 2.29 -6.82 5.76
CA PHE A 130 2.58 -5.86 4.70
C PHE A 130 1.95 -4.51 4.99
N ALA A 131 2.46 -3.48 4.34
CA ALA A 131 1.94 -2.13 4.33
C ALA A 131 1.59 -1.75 2.89
N PHE A 132 0.44 -1.10 2.71
CA PHE A 132 0.01 -0.56 1.44
C PHE A 132 0.16 0.95 1.48
N GLU A 133 1.06 1.48 0.65
CA GLU A 133 1.44 2.90 0.61
C GLU A 133 0.74 3.66 -0.53
N ALA A 134 -0.11 2.97 -1.31
CA ALA A 134 -0.77 3.53 -2.48
C ALA A 134 0.21 4.21 -3.46
N PHE A 135 -0.16 5.37 -4.03
CA PHE A 135 0.75 6.21 -4.81
C PHE A 135 1.52 7.16 -3.88
N LEU A 136 2.84 7.19 -4.03
CA LEU A 136 3.64 8.17 -3.29
C LEU A 136 3.24 9.60 -3.65
N PRO A 137 3.21 10.54 -2.69
CA PRO A 137 2.83 11.93 -2.92
C PRO A 137 3.58 12.56 -4.10
N THR A 138 2.91 13.46 -4.83
CA THR A 138 3.52 14.23 -5.90
C THR A 138 4.21 15.50 -5.39
N ASP A 139 3.73 16.05 -4.28
CA ASP A 139 4.40 17.14 -3.59
C ASP A 139 5.76 16.69 -3.07
N LYS A 140 6.78 17.49 -3.30
CA LYS A 140 8.17 17.13 -2.96
C LYS A 140 8.39 16.96 -1.45
N LYS A 141 7.78 17.82 -0.64
CA LYS A 141 7.98 17.81 0.82
C LYS A 141 7.28 16.62 1.46
N GLU A 142 6.04 16.37 1.08
CA GLU A 142 5.27 15.21 1.55
C GLU A 142 5.93 13.91 1.11
N ARG A 143 6.37 13.84 -0.15
CA ARG A 143 7.07 12.67 -0.69
C ARG A 143 8.33 12.34 0.09
N GLN A 144 9.16 13.35 0.41
CA GLN A 144 10.37 13.16 1.22
C GLN A 144 10.04 12.70 2.65
N ALA A 145 8.97 13.20 3.24
CA ALA A 145 8.51 12.75 4.55
C ALA A 145 8.14 11.25 4.52
N VAL A 146 7.29 10.84 3.56
CA VAL A 146 6.91 9.43 3.39
C VAL A 146 8.13 8.55 3.12
N LEU A 147 9.04 8.96 2.21
CA LEU A 147 10.27 8.20 1.95
C LEU A 147 11.11 8.01 3.21
N GLY A 148 11.18 9.03 4.09
CA GLY A 148 11.86 8.93 5.37
C GLY A 148 11.21 7.92 6.34
N GLU A 149 9.88 7.82 6.34
CA GLU A 149 9.15 6.84 7.15
C GLU A 149 9.38 5.40 6.70
N LEU A 150 9.62 5.19 5.39
CA LEU A 150 9.84 3.85 4.83
C LEU A 150 11.23 3.26 5.15
N VAL A 151 12.22 4.06 5.58
CA VAL A 151 13.61 3.62 5.81
C VAL A 151 13.68 2.40 6.72
N ASP A 152 12.94 2.45 7.82
CA ASP A 152 12.96 1.41 8.87
C ASP A 152 11.74 0.48 8.82
N GLU A 153 10.95 0.52 7.74
CA GLU A 153 9.81 -0.36 7.59
C GLU A 153 10.26 -1.82 7.41
N THR A 154 9.77 -2.68 8.30
CA THR A 154 10.11 -4.11 8.35
C THR A 154 9.10 -5.01 7.66
N ARG A 155 7.94 -4.49 7.33
CA ARG A 155 6.89 -5.20 6.58
C ARG A 155 7.19 -5.13 5.08
N THR A 156 6.66 -6.06 4.31
CA THR A 156 6.61 -5.91 2.85
C THR A 156 5.78 -4.68 2.51
N MET A 157 6.31 -3.78 1.69
CA MET A 157 5.63 -2.56 1.26
C MET A 157 5.07 -2.73 -0.15
N ILE A 158 3.90 -2.16 -0.40
CA ILE A 158 3.26 -2.18 -1.71
C ILE A 158 2.99 -0.74 -2.15
N VAL A 159 3.59 -0.34 -3.27
CA VAL A 159 3.48 0.99 -3.84
C VAL A 159 2.89 0.90 -5.24
N TYR A 160 1.89 1.73 -5.55
CA TYR A 160 1.40 1.93 -6.91
C TYR A 160 2.23 2.99 -7.63
N GLU A 161 2.48 2.80 -8.91
CA GLU A 161 3.18 3.81 -9.69
C GLU A 161 2.75 3.83 -11.17
N ALA A 162 2.67 5.03 -11.71
CA ALA A 162 2.43 5.25 -13.12
C ALA A 162 3.71 4.96 -13.95
N PRO A 163 3.59 4.40 -15.17
CA PRO A 163 4.75 3.99 -15.96
C PRO A 163 5.73 5.13 -16.21
N HIS A 164 5.24 6.32 -16.50
CA HIS A 164 6.09 7.50 -16.77
C HIS A 164 6.87 8.03 -15.55
N ARG A 165 6.54 7.60 -14.33
CA ARG A 165 7.23 7.97 -13.10
C ARG A 165 8.09 6.83 -12.54
N LEU A 166 7.95 5.61 -13.07
CA LEU A 166 8.53 4.40 -12.50
C LEU A 166 10.04 4.52 -12.26
N VAL A 167 10.82 4.93 -13.27
CA VAL A 167 12.29 5.03 -13.16
C VAL A 167 12.70 6.02 -12.08
N ARG A 168 12.04 7.17 -12.03
CA ARG A 168 12.30 8.17 -10.98
C ARG A 168 12.01 7.62 -9.59
N THR A 169 10.86 6.97 -9.42
CA THR A 169 10.45 6.39 -8.14
C THR A 169 11.38 5.26 -7.69
N LEU A 170 11.83 4.41 -8.62
CA LEU A 170 12.81 3.36 -8.32
C LEU A 170 14.15 3.94 -7.84
N ARG A 171 14.62 5.05 -8.44
CA ARG A 171 15.85 5.72 -7.99
C ARG A 171 15.68 6.30 -6.58
N GLU A 172 14.62 7.09 -6.35
CA GLU A 172 14.36 7.72 -5.06
C GLU A 172 14.22 6.68 -3.93
N LEU A 173 13.48 5.59 -4.18
CA LEU A 173 13.35 4.49 -3.22
C LEU A 173 14.69 3.74 -3.03
N GLY A 174 15.44 3.49 -4.10
CA GLY A 174 16.74 2.84 -4.01
C GLY A 174 17.80 3.66 -3.26
N GLU A 175 17.76 4.99 -3.37
CA GLU A 175 18.62 5.91 -2.60
C GLU A 175 18.32 5.84 -1.10
N VAL A 176 17.06 5.68 -0.73
CA VAL A 176 16.61 5.71 0.68
C VAL A 176 16.65 4.32 1.33
N LEU A 177 16.23 3.28 0.59
CA LEU A 177 16.10 1.92 1.12
C LEU A 177 17.34 1.06 0.90
N GLY A 178 18.23 1.48 0.00
CA GLY A 178 19.40 0.71 -0.46
C GLY A 178 19.18 0.12 -1.86
N GLY A 179 20.21 0.27 -2.73
CA GLY A 179 20.15 -0.19 -4.12
C GLY A 179 20.08 -1.72 -4.27
N ASP A 180 20.51 -2.45 -3.28
CA ASP A 180 20.52 -3.92 -3.18
C ASP A 180 19.21 -4.49 -2.56
N ARG A 181 18.31 -3.62 -2.07
CA ARG A 181 17.02 -4.04 -1.53
C ARG A 181 16.19 -4.75 -2.60
N HIS A 182 15.68 -5.93 -2.26
CA HIS A 182 14.85 -6.71 -3.18
C HIS A 182 13.46 -6.09 -3.37
N LEU A 183 12.99 -6.15 -4.60
CA LEU A 183 11.62 -5.81 -4.96
C LEU A 183 11.12 -6.68 -6.11
N THR A 184 9.81 -6.67 -6.30
CA THR A 184 9.16 -7.19 -7.51
C THR A 184 8.37 -6.08 -8.17
N VAL A 185 8.67 -5.80 -9.44
CA VAL A 185 7.90 -4.88 -10.27
C VAL A 185 6.84 -5.67 -11.03
N CYS A 186 5.58 -5.55 -10.60
CA CYS A 186 4.44 -6.17 -11.27
C CYS A 186 3.81 -5.18 -12.25
N ARG A 187 3.55 -5.61 -13.48
CA ARG A 187 2.93 -4.78 -14.52
C ARG A 187 1.90 -5.58 -15.29
N GLU A 188 0.90 -4.89 -15.84
CA GLU A 188 -0.13 -5.46 -16.69
C GLU A 188 -0.78 -6.70 -16.05
N LEU A 189 -0.98 -6.66 -14.72
CA LEU A 189 -1.59 -7.74 -13.97
C LEU A 189 -2.90 -8.18 -14.60
N THR A 190 -3.12 -9.49 -14.67
CA THR A 190 -4.26 -10.18 -15.28
C THR A 190 -4.40 -10.04 -16.80
N LYS A 191 -3.56 -9.21 -17.44
CA LYS A 191 -3.59 -8.98 -18.90
C LYS A 191 -2.63 -9.93 -19.65
N LYS A 192 -2.73 -9.95 -20.96
CA LYS A 192 -1.90 -10.79 -21.86
C LYS A 192 -0.39 -10.64 -21.66
N HIS A 193 0.05 -9.45 -21.24
CA HIS A 193 1.47 -9.12 -21.07
C HIS A 193 1.84 -8.92 -19.59
N GLU A 194 1.17 -9.66 -18.71
CA GLU A 194 1.49 -9.68 -17.29
C GLU A 194 2.97 -10.02 -17.06
N THR A 195 3.62 -9.24 -16.22
CA THR A 195 5.01 -9.48 -15.79
C THR A 195 5.16 -9.27 -14.29
N ALA A 196 5.97 -10.11 -13.66
CA ALA A 196 6.44 -9.97 -12.28
C ALA A 196 7.97 -10.07 -12.28
N PHE A 197 8.64 -8.93 -12.38
CA PHE A 197 10.10 -8.83 -12.45
C PHE A 197 10.68 -8.74 -11.04
N ARG A 198 11.22 -9.86 -10.54
CA ARG A 198 11.91 -9.95 -9.24
C ARG A 198 13.36 -9.52 -9.42
N THR A 199 13.79 -8.53 -8.65
CA THR A 199 15.07 -7.86 -8.86
C THR A 199 15.48 -7.05 -7.63
N THR A 200 16.52 -6.22 -7.76
CA THR A 200 16.91 -5.18 -6.80
C THR A 200 16.60 -3.80 -7.36
N PHE A 201 16.65 -2.73 -6.52
CA PHE A 201 16.44 -1.37 -7.03
C PHE A 201 17.47 -0.99 -8.09
N ALA A 202 18.75 -1.30 -7.88
CA ALA A 202 19.81 -0.96 -8.83
C ALA A 202 19.59 -1.62 -10.20
N GLU A 203 19.24 -2.92 -10.19
CA GLU A 203 18.96 -3.66 -11.43
C GLU A 203 17.67 -3.17 -12.10
N ALA A 204 16.61 -2.88 -11.32
CA ALA A 204 15.37 -2.35 -11.86
C ALA A 204 15.57 -1.00 -12.55
N VAL A 205 16.32 -0.08 -11.94
CA VAL A 205 16.66 1.20 -12.55
C VAL A 205 17.38 0.99 -13.87
N SER A 206 18.46 0.18 -13.87
CA SER A 206 19.25 -0.10 -15.09
C SER A 206 18.38 -0.71 -16.21
N TYR A 207 17.47 -1.63 -15.85
CA TYR A 207 16.57 -2.26 -16.81
C TYR A 207 15.58 -1.25 -17.42
N TYR A 208 14.90 -0.45 -16.59
CA TYR A 208 13.85 0.46 -17.07
C TYR A 208 14.38 1.77 -17.67
N GLU A 209 15.64 2.11 -17.50
CA GLU A 209 16.31 3.17 -18.28
C GLU A 209 16.43 2.82 -19.76
N SER A 210 16.52 1.52 -20.07
CA SER A 210 16.67 1.02 -21.45
C SER A 210 15.37 0.43 -22.01
N ASN A 211 14.35 0.24 -21.18
CA ASN A 211 13.10 -0.43 -21.55
C ASN A 211 11.91 0.37 -21.00
N ASP A 212 11.26 1.16 -21.82
CA ASP A 212 10.12 1.97 -21.41
C ASP A 212 9.01 1.13 -20.79
N PRO A 213 8.63 1.37 -19.52
CA PRO A 213 7.54 0.66 -18.88
C PRO A 213 6.20 1.04 -19.52
N LYS A 214 5.33 0.04 -19.72
CA LYS A 214 3.97 0.24 -20.21
C LYS A 214 2.97 -0.28 -19.19
N GLY A 215 1.84 0.41 -19.06
CA GLY A 215 0.78 0.07 -18.12
C GLY A 215 1.12 0.43 -16.68
N GLU A 216 0.15 0.35 -15.81
CA GLU A 216 0.33 0.62 -14.38
C GLU A 216 1.25 -0.40 -13.72
N CYS A 217 2.02 0.08 -12.76
CA CYS A 217 3.01 -0.71 -12.06
C CYS A 217 2.62 -0.84 -10.57
N VAL A 218 2.84 -2.03 -10.04
CA VAL A 218 2.80 -2.28 -8.60
C VAL A 218 4.19 -2.73 -8.16
N LEU A 219 4.78 -1.97 -7.26
CA LEU A 219 6.06 -2.29 -6.63
C LEU A 219 5.77 -3.03 -5.33
N VAL A 220 6.26 -4.25 -5.21
CA VAL A 220 6.25 -5.00 -3.95
C VAL A 220 7.67 -5.04 -3.45
N ILE A 221 7.94 -4.41 -2.31
CA ILE A 221 9.28 -4.10 -1.81
C ILE A 221 9.52 -4.87 -0.52
N GLU A 222 10.68 -5.49 -0.41
CA GLU A 222 11.09 -6.19 0.81
C GLU A 222 11.29 -5.20 1.97
N GLY A 223 10.73 -5.53 3.14
CA GLY A 223 10.96 -4.78 4.37
C GLY A 223 12.39 -4.91 4.87
N LYS A 224 12.84 -3.95 5.69
CA LYS A 224 14.15 -4.00 6.33
C LYS A 224 14.27 -5.24 7.22
N SER A 225 15.35 -6.00 7.08
CA SER A 225 15.54 -7.19 7.89
C SER A 225 15.82 -6.81 9.36
N ARG A 226 15.34 -7.62 10.30
CA ARG A 226 15.68 -7.42 11.71
C ARG A 226 17.18 -7.49 11.96
N GLU A 227 17.87 -8.27 11.15
CA GLU A 227 19.30 -8.46 11.22
C GLU A 227 20.05 -7.18 10.81
N SER A 228 19.60 -6.52 9.73
CA SER A 228 20.13 -5.21 9.32
C SER A 228 19.91 -4.14 10.39
N ILE A 229 18.72 -4.10 11.00
CA ILE A 229 18.43 -3.15 12.09
C ILE A 229 19.40 -3.38 13.28
N LEU A 230 19.57 -4.64 13.69
CA LEU A 230 20.47 -4.97 14.78
C LEU A 230 21.94 -4.65 14.44
N GLN A 231 22.35 -4.82 13.18
CA GLN A 231 23.70 -4.47 12.75
C GLN A 231 23.92 -2.96 12.75
N GLU A 232 22.97 -2.17 12.27
CA GLU A 232 23.04 -0.70 12.31
C GLU A 232 23.03 -0.17 13.76
N GLU A 233 22.20 -0.74 14.62
CA GLU A 233 22.21 -0.40 16.04
C GLU A 233 23.57 -0.71 16.68
N ARG A 234 24.17 -1.87 16.36
CA ARG A 234 25.51 -2.22 16.85
C ARG A 234 26.57 -1.28 16.33
N ALA A 235 26.55 -0.96 15.03
CA ALA A 235 27.51 -0.03 14.43
C ALA A 235 27.48 1.36 15.10
N LYS A 236 26.29 1.88 15.41
CA LYS A 236 26.15 3.13 16.18
C LYS A 236 26.86 3.09 17.54
N TRP A 237 26.79 1.93 18.21
CA TRP A 237 27.43 1.75 19.51
C TRP A 237 28.93 1.47 19.42
N GLU A 238 29.42 0.95 18.29
CA GLU A 238 30.84 0.73 18.03
C GLU A 238 31.62 2.04 17.85
N GLU A 239 30.96 3.11 17.37
CA GLU A 239 31.54 4.45 17.27
C GLU A 239 31.82 5.09 18.65
N MET A 240 31.15 4.64 19.70
CA MET A 240 31.34 5.10 21.07
C MET A 240 32.31 4.19 21.84
N THR A 241 33.10 4.72 22.71
CA THR A 241 33.83 3.90 23.68
C THR A 241 32.86 3.16 24.61
N VAL A 242 33.30 2.08 25.24
CA VAL A 242 32.46 1.35 26.20
C VAL A 242 32.09 2.25 27.38
N GLN A 243 33.00 3.14 27.81
CA GLN A 243 32.74 4.09 28.90
C GLN A 243 31.62 5.08 28.51
N GLU A 244 31.69 5.69 27.31
CA GLU A 244 30.64 6.61 26.83
C GLU A 244 29.28 5.93 26.72
N HIS A 245 29.26 4.67 26.25
CA HIS A 245 28.04 3.88 26.16
C HIS A 245 27.49 3.53 27.57
N MET A 246 28.34 3.24 28.54
CA MET A 246 27.92 3.08 29.92
C MET A 246 27.34 4.37 30.50
N ASP A 247 28.01 5.51 30.27
CA ASP A 247 27.59 6.82 30.77
C ASP A 247 26.23 7.23 30.11
N TYR A 248 26.00 6.89 28.87
CA TYR A 248 24.70 7.09 28.18
C TYR A 248 23.55 6.46 28.98
N TYR A 249 23.68 5.21 29.42
CA TYR A 249 22.65 4.56 30.23
C TYR A 249 22.59 5.05 31.66
N MET A 250 23.73 5.32 32.26
CA MET A 250 23.79 5.82 33.65
C MET A 250 23.18 7.22 33.79
N ASN A 251 23.35 8.09 32.79
CA ASN A 251 22.71 9.41 32.72
C ASN A 251 21.18 9.35 32.60
N GLN A 252 20.63 8.21 32.15
CA GLN A 252 19.19 7.93 32.15
C GLN A 252 18.68 7.37 33.50
N GLY A 253 19.51 7.34 34.53
CA GLY A 253 19.15 6.83 35.86
C GLY A 253 19.22 5.30 36.00
N ILE A 254 19.85 4.60 35.04
CA ILE A 254 20.04 3.14 35.10
C ILE A 254 21.27 2.83 35.94
N ASP A 255 21.14 1.89 36.87
CA ASP A 255 22.27 1.49 37.70
C ASP A 255 23.39 0.82 36.88
N LYS A 256 24.64 0.90 37.37
CA LYS A 256 25.83 0.41 36.68
C LYS A 256 25.73 -1.06 36.25
N LYS A 257 25.07 -1.91 37.03
CA LYS A 257 24.97 -3.36 36.76
C LYS A 257 23.98 -3.63 35.59
N GLU A 258 22.88 -2.92 35.55
CA GLU A 258 21.89 -2.98 34.46
C GLU A 258 22.43 -2.26 33.23
N ALA A 259 23.10 -1.12 33.34
CA ALA A 259 23.76 -0.44 32.23
C ALA A 259 24.77 -1.38 31.54
N MET A 260 25.60 -2.07 32.30
CA MET A 260 26.55 -3.05 31.76
C MET A 260 25.88 -4.22 31.01
N LYS A 261 24.70 -4.67 31.45
CA LYS A 261 23.94 -5.71 30.72
C LYS A 261 23.39 -5.18 29.39
N LYS A 262 22.89 -3.93 29.39
CA LYS A 262 22.39 -3.28 28.19
C LYS A 262 23.51 -3.07 27.19
N VAL A 263 24.62 -2.48 27.59
CA VAL A 263 25.82 -2.27 26.75
C VAL A 263 26.32 -3.59 26.15
N ALA A 264 26.41 -4.65 26.96
CA ALA A 264 26.80 -5.98 26.48
C ALA A 264 25.83 -6.52 25.41
N LYS A 265 24.51 -6.36 25.62
CA LYS A 265 23.48 -6.76 24.69
C LYS A 265 23.57 -5.97 23.39
N ASP A 266 23.65 -4.64 23.45
CA ASP A 266 23.64 -3.75 22.31
C ASP A 266 24.88 -3.95 21.42
N ARG A 267 26.05 -4.18 22.03
CA ARG A 267 27.30 -4.50 21.33
C ARG A 267 27.40 -5.97 20.90
N GLY A 268 26.46 -6.82 21.33
CA GLY A 268 26.47 -8.25 21.01
C GLY A 268 27.64 -9.03 21.62
N VAL A 269 28.19 -8.53 22.74
CA VAL A 269 29.34 -9.13 23.43
C VAL A 269 28.95 -9.65 24.81
N GLY A 270 29.87 -10.39 25.44
CA GLY A 270 29.65 -10.89 26.80
C GLY A 270 29.82 -9.78 27.87
N LYS A 271 29.04 -9.86 28.96
CA LYS A 271 29.18 -8.92 30.08
C LYS A 271 30.61 -8.88 30.66
N ARG A 272 31.34 -10.01 30.59
CA ARG A 272 32.72 -10.09 31.01
C ARG A 272 33.68 -9.29 30.15
N ASP A 273 33.36 -9.17 28.85
CA ASP A 273 34.18 -8.40 27.90
C ASP A 273 34.02 -6.91 28.16
N ILE A 274 32.79 -6.43 28.42
CA ILE A 274 32.55 -5.06 28.86
C ILE A 274 33.29 -4.74 30.16
N TYR A 275 33.28 -5.66 31.13
CA TYR A 275 33.98 -5.45 32.41
C TYR A 275 35.51 -5.34 32.24
N LYS A 276 36.10 -6.13 31.32
CA LYS A 276 37.54 -6.05 31.02
C LYS A 276 37.94 -4.74 30.36
N GLU A 277 37.05 -4.18 29.54
CA GLU A 277 37.30 -2.96 28.80
C GLU A 277 37.12 -1.69 29.63
N LEU A 278 36.45 -1.81 30.78
CA LEU A 278 36.25 -0.74 31.80
C LEU A 278 37.32 -0.73 32.92
N LEU A 279 38.22 -1.71 32.95
CA LEU A 279 39.34 -1.81 33.88
C LEU A 279 40.60 -1.18 33.29
#